data_39df657e63f8e315613522a5eb99608f
#
_entry.id   39df657e63f8e315613522a5eb99608f
#
_cell.length_a   1.000
_cell.length_b   1.000
_cell.length_c   1.000
_cell.angle_alpha   90.00
_cell.angle_beta   90.00
_cell.angle_gamma   90.00
#
_symmetry.space_group_name_H-M   'P 1'
#
loop_
_entity.id
_entity.type
_entity.pdbx_description
1 polymer ?
#
loop_
_entity_poly.entity_id
_entity_poly.type
_entity_poly.pdbx_seq_one_letter_code
_entity_poly.pdbx_strand_id
1 'polypeptide(L)'
;MLKLMIADTAEETRQQLEEAFGAQCAVAACADGETALQLLQQFMPDILVLDLMLPKVDGLSVLQQLRQSQLQTMVLALIGVSSPFVLQQLQQLQVDYALTKPCAFEALQGRVTDFMDRLQTAPVRAHNENRMVSQVLLQMGFAPKLGGYSYLVDAIPLYAQDPSQAITKELYVAVGQLHGKAGPLVERAIRNAIDKAWLSGEPAVWRRYFPCGPDSTVPRPSNGSFITRMAQLCAYSMAQHA
;
A
#
# COMPACT_ATOMS: atom_id res chain seq x y z
N MET A 1 -7.19 10.80 6.39
CA MET A 1 -6.23 11.11 7.47
C MET A 1 -5.01 10.22 7.28
N LEU A 2 -3.80 10.77 7.26
CA LEU A 2 -2.55 10.00 7.12
C LEU A 2 -2.37 9.06 8.32
N LYS A 3 -1.63 7.98 8.11
CA LYS A 3 -1.34 6.96 9.13
C LYS A 3 0.16 6.81 9.31
N LEU A 4 0.64 7.11 10.49
CA LEU A 4 2.03 6.95 10.91
C LEU A 4 2.16 5.69 11.78
N MET A 5 3.03 4.78 11.39
CA MET A 5 3.38 3.63 12.21
C MET A 5 4.81 3.79 12.73
N ILE A 6 5.01 3.46 14.00
CA ILE A 6 6.29 3.59 14.69
C ILE A 6 6.66 2.21 15.24
N ALA A 7 7.73 1.63 14.73
CA ALA A 7 8.28 0.37 15.21
C ALA A 7 9.71 0.63 15.75
N ASP A 8 9.82 0.87 17.03
CA ASP A 8 11.08 1.19 17.73
C ASP A 8 11.09 0.58 19.14
N THR A 9 12.22 0.06 19.59
CA THR A 9 12.38 -0.49 20.95
C THR A 9 12.35 0.60 22.02
N ALA A 10 12.81 1.81 21.72
CA ALA A 10 12.85 2.94 22.64
C ALA A 10 11.45 3.50 22.86
N GLU A 11 10.94 3.39 24.09
CA GLU A 11 9.62 3.91 24.46
C GLU A 11 9.56 5.43 24.31
N GLU A 12 10.64 6.12 24.68
CA GLU A 12 10.76 7.56 24.55
C GLU A 12 10.55 8.03 23.11
N THR A 13 11.18 7.36 22.14
CA THR A 13 11.01 7.68 20.69
C THR A 13 9.56 7.51 20.26
N ARG A 14 8.90 6.43 20.70
CA ARG A 14 7.49 6.17 20.36
C ARG A 14 6.57 7.25 20.92
N GLN A 15 6.74 7.59 22.22
CA GLN A 15 5.93 8.61 22.88
C GLN A 15 6.13 10.00 22.28
N GLN A 16 7.37 10.43 22.05
CA GLN A 16 7.67 11.73 21.44
C GLN A 16 7.05 11.87 20.04
N LEU A 17 7.12 10.83 19.20
CA LEU A 17 6.49 10.85 17.88
C LEU A 17 4.96 10.82 17.96
N GLU A 18 4.38 10.08 18.89
CA GLU A 18 2.94 10.06 19.11
C GLU A 18 2.41 11.42 19.58
N GLU A 19 3.10 12.07 20.51
CA GLU A 19 2.78 13.43 20.99
C GLU A 19 2.90 14.46 19.86
N ALA A 20 3.98 14.36 19.03
CA ALA A 20 4.22 15.33 17.96
C ALA A 20 3.21 15.23 16.81
N PHE A 21 2.72 14.02 16.49
CA PHE A 21 1.93 13.78 15.28
C PHE A 21 0.50 13.27 15.53
N GLY A 22 0.16 12.87 16.75
CA GLY A 22 -1.15 12.29 17.06
C GLY A 22 -2.35 13.21 16.81
N ALA A 23 -2.15 14.52 16.83
CA ALA A 23 -3.19 15.49 16.45
C ALA A 23 -3.37 15.63 14.92
N GLN A 24 -2.38 15.23 14.11
CA GLN A 24 -2.34 15.45 12.66
C GLN A 24 -2.62 14.18 11.86
N CYS A 25 -2.32 13.01 12.42
CA CYS A 25 -2.50 11.71 11.76
C CYS A 25 -2.89 10.62 12.77
N ALA A 26 -3.39 9.49 12.26
CA ALA A 26 -3.55 8.29 13.09
C ALA A 26 -2.18 7.69 13.36
N VAL A 27 -1.86 7.41 14.63
CA VAL A 27 -0.58 6.82 15.03
C VAL A 27 -0.81 5.42 15.58
N ALA A 28 0.06 4.47 15.19
CA ALA A 28 0.18 3.16 15.80
C ALA A 28 1.65 2.88 16.14
N ALA A 29 1.92 2.35 17.31
CA ALA A 29 3.27 2.10 17.77
C ALA A 29 3.45 0.66 18.28
N CYS A 30 4.66 0.11 18.10
CA CYS A 30 5.05 -1.19 18.63
C CYS A 30 6.55 -1.23 18.94
N ALA A 31 6.96 -2.21 19.76
CA ALA A 31 8.31 -2.36 20.26
C ALA A 31 9.06 -3.58 19.69
N ASP A 32 8.41 -4.39 18.86
CA ASP A 32 8.99 -5.60 18.28
C ASP A 32 8.49 -5.86 16.85
N GLY A 33 9.28 -6.64 16.09
CA GLY A 33 8.99 -6.86 14.68
C GLY A 33 7.81 -7.81 14.42
N GLU A 34 7.45 -8.69 15.33
CA GLU A 34 6.29 -9.57 15.19
C GLU A 34 4.99 -8.74 15.25
N THR A 35 4.89 -7.88 16.26
CA THR A 35 3.80 -6.91 16.38
C THR A 35 3.79 -5.93 15.19
N ALA A 36 4.97 -5.52 14.71
CA ALA A 36 5.08 -4.67 13.54
C ALA A 36 4.46 -5.32 12.29
N LEU A 37 4.72 -6.59 12.04
CA LEU A 37 4.14 -7.32 10.90
C LEU A 37 2.61 -7.43 10.98
N GLN A 38 2.06 -7.64 12.17
CA GLN A 38 0.61 -7.66 12.38
C GLN A 38 -0.02 -6.29 12.11
N LEU A 39 0.60 -5.23 12.64
CA LEU A 39 0.13 -3.85 12.46
C LEU A 39 0.22 -3.41 10.99
N LEU A 40 1.25 -3.81 10.24
CA LEU A 40 1.36 -3.49 8.82
C LEU A 40 0.13 -3.96 8.03
N GLN A 41 -0.40 -5.14 8.34
CA GLN A 41 -1.57 -5.69 7.66
C GLN A 41 -2.88 -5.03 8.08
N GLN A 42 -3.03 -4.70 9.36
CA GLN A 42 -4.28 -4.15 9.91
C GLN A 42 -4.35 -2.64 9.76
N PHE A 43 -3.26 -1.96 10.07
CA PHE A 43 -3.20 -0.51 10.09
C PHE A 43 -2.88 0.09 8.72
N MET A 44 -2.07 -0.59 7.89
CA MET A 44 -1.62 -0.15 6.56
C MET A 44 -1.13 1.30 6.58
N PRO A 45 0.06 1.57 7.12
CA PRO A 45 0.58 2.91 7.31
C PRO A 45 0.95 3.58 5.99
N ASP A 46 0.81 4.91 5.94
CA ASP A 46 1.36 5.75 4.87
C ASP A 46 2.84 6.02 5.10
N ILE A 47 3.22 6.13 6.39
CA ILE A 47 4.61 6.36 6.83
C ILE A 47 4.94 5.30 7.89
N LEU A 48 6.11 4.69 7.75
CA LEU A 48 6.69 3.77 8.73
C LEU A 48 8.03 4.31 9.20
N VAL A 49 8.12 4.61 10.48
CA VAL A 49 9.41 4.78 11.20
C VAL A 49 9.79 3.42 11.74
N LEU A 50 10.95 2.89 11.33
CA LEU A 50 11.34 1.51 11.59
C LEU A 50 12.76 1.42 12.12
N ASP A 51 12.92 0.99 13.36
CA ASP A 51 14.20 0.54 13.88
C ASP A 51 14.61 -0.80 13.25
N LEU A 52 15.82 -0.87 12.70
CA LEU A 52 16.34 -2.12 12.17
C LEU A 52 16.69 -3.15 13.27
N MET A 53 16.90 -2.69 14.51
CA MET A 53 17.29 -3.53 15.63
C MET A 53 16.08 -3.97 16.48
N LEU A 54 14.97 -4.31 15.84
CA LEU A 54 13.79 -4.82 16.54
C LEU A 54 14.02 -6.25 17.06
N PRO A 55 13.51 -6.59 18.25
CA PRO A 55 13.51 -7.96 18.76
C PRO A 55 12.47 -8.84 18.04
N LYS A 56 12.59 -10.15 18.21
CA LYS A 56 11.80 -11.24 17.62
C LYS A 56 11.95 -11.34 16.10
N VAL A 57 11.57 -10.31 15.37
CA VAL A 57 11.75 -10.16 13.93
C VAL A 57 12.48 -8.85 13.69
N ASP A 58 13.63 -8.90 13.02
CA ASP A 58 14.43 -7.71 12.73
C ASP A 58 13.77 -6.80 11.68
N GLY A 59 14.17 -5.52 11.68
CA GLY A 59 13.57 -4.52 10.81
C GLY A 59 13.80 -4.77 9.31
N LEU A 60 14.89 -5.44 8.90
CA LEU A 60 15.07 -5.81 7.50
C LEU A 60 14.05 -6.86 7.06
N SER A 61 13.75 -7.83 7.91
CA SER A 61 12.70 -8.82 7.67
C SER A 61 11.32 -8.17 7.59
N VAL A 62 11.04 -7.18 8.46
CA VAL A 62 9.80 -6.37 8.39
C VAL A 62 9.71 -5.63 7.06
N LEU A 63 10.80 -4.99 6.60
CA LEU A 63 10.87 -4.32 5.29
C LEU A 63 10.64 -5.26 4.12
N GLN A 64 11.23 -6.45 4.15
CA GLN A 64 11.03 -7.46 3.09
C GLN A 64 9.55 -7.84 2.98
N GLN A 65 8.88 -8.07 4.09
CA GLN A 65 7.44 -8.37 4.13
C GLN A 65 6.61 -7.18 3.64
N LEU A 66 6.96 -5.96 4.05
CA LEU A 66 6.31 -4.74 3.57
C LEU A 66 6.39 -4.63 2.04
N ARG A 67 7.56 -4.83 1.44
CA ARG A 67 7.73 -4.77 -0.02
C ARG A 67 7.02 -5.91 -0.75
N GLN A 68 6.92 -7.09 -0.15
CA GLN A 68 6.13 -8.20 -0.69
C GLN A 68 4.63 -7.92 -0.66
N SER A 69 4.14 -7.16 0.31
CA SER A 69 2.73 -6.75 0.40
C SER A 69 2.33 -5.67 -0.61
N GLN A 70 3.31 -5.05 -1.29
CA GLN A 70 3.12 -3.93 -2.23
C GLN A 70 2.39 -2.72 -1.64
N LEU A 71 2.41 -2.56 -0.32
CA LEU A 71 1.92 -1.35 0.32
C LEU A 71 2.80 -0.16 -0.08
N GLN A 72 2.16 0.92 -0.47
CA GLN A 72 2.81 2.19 -0.83
C GLN A 72 3.15 2.97 0.45
N THR A 73 4.02 2.41 1.28
CA THR A 73 4.43 3.01 2.56
C THR A 73 5.78 3.67 2.39
N MET A 74 5.89 4.96 2.75
CA MET A 74 7.18 5.64 2.88
C MET A 74 7.89 5.17 4.15
N VAL A 75 9.15 4.80 4.02
CA VAL A 75 9.92 4.20 5.11
C VAL A 75 11.07 5.08 5.53
N LEU A 76 11.09 5.43 6.81
CA LEU A 76 12.22 6.05 7.52
C LEU A 76 12.87 4.99 8.39
N ALA A 77 14.02 4.47 7.97
CA ALA A 77 14.76 3.48 8.73
C ALA A 77 15.66 4.13 9.79
N LEU A 78 15.65 3.58 11.00
CA LEU A 78 16.57 3.95 12.08
C LEU A 78 17.65 2.87 12.20
N ILE A 79 18.92 3.25 12.02
CA ILE A 79 20.05 2.34 11.90
C ILE A 79 20.94 2.45 13.15
N GLY A 80 21.04 1.39 13.95
CA GLY A 80 21.95 1.33 15.09
C GLY A 80 23.41 1.05 14.66
N VAL A 81 23.59 0.23 13.62
CA VAL A 81 24.90 -0.14 13.09
C VAL A 81 24.89 0.06 11.58
N SER A 82 25.74 0.95 11.09
CA SER A 82 25.92 1.20 9.67
C SER A 82 27.02 0.28 9.13
N SER A 83 26.67 -0.58 8.17
CA SER A 83 27.63 -1.38 7.40
C SER A 83 27.31 -1.28 5.91
N PRO A 84 28.28 -1.52 5.00
CA PRO A 84 28.01 -1.55 3.56
C PRO A 84 26.89 -2.51 3.20
N PHE A 85 26.80 -3.65 3.87
CA PHE A 85 25.73 -4.64 3.67
C PHE A 85 24.35 -4.06 4.02
N VAL A 86 24.21 -3.43 5.20
CA VAL A 86 22.94 -2.83 5.62
C VAL A 86 22.51 -1.74 4.63
N LEU A 87 23.41 -0.85 4.23
CA LEU A 87 23.11 0.21 3.27
C LEU A 87 22.67 -0.35 1.91
N GLN A 88 23.30 -1.41 1.43
CA GLN A 88 22.91 -2.08 0.20
C GLN A 88 21.52 -2.71 0.32
N GLN A 89 21.18 -3.34 1.45
CA GLN A 89 19.84 -3.90 1.70
C GLN A 89 18.78 -2.81 1.73
N LEU A 90 19.02 -1.67 2.38
CA LEU A 90 18.09 -0.55 2.42
C LEU A 90 17.83 0.02 1.02
N GLN A 91 18.86 0.10 0.17
CA GLN A 91 18.72 0.53 -1.21
C GLN A 91 17.90 -0.46 -2.04
N GLN A 92 18.18 -1.76 -1.91
CA GLN A 92 17.41 -2.82 -2.59
C GLN A 92 15.95 -2.86 -2.16
N LEU A 93 15.68 -2.61 -0.87
CA LEU A 93 14.34 -2.55 -0.29
C LEU A 93 13.68 -1.16 -0.45
N GLN A 94 14.29 -0.27 -1.24
CA GLN A 94 13.76 1.04 -1.57
C GLN A 94 13.30 1.82 -0.32
N VAL A 95 14.17 1.93 0.68
CA VAL A 95 13.94 2.76 1.86
C VAL A 95 14.06 4.23 1.45
N ASP A 96 13.09 5.06 1.82
CA ASP A 96 13.02 6.45 1.38
C ASP A 96 14.05 7.34 2.08
N TYR A 97 14.32 7.06 3.36
CA TYR A 97 15.35 7.75 4.14
C TYR A 97 15.86 6.87 5.28
N ALA A 98 17.10 7.10 5.70
CA ALA A 98 17.69 6.41 6.84
C ALA A 98 18.39 7.39 7.77
N LEU A 99 18.18 7.26 9.09
CA LEU A 99 18.86 7.99 10.15
C LEU A 99 19.68 7.03 11.00
N THR A 100 20.89 7.44 11.36
CA THR A 100 21.75 6.65 12.26
C THR A 100 21.47 7.02 13.70
N LYS A 101 21.22 6.03 14.55
CA LYS A 101 21.11 6.20 16.01
C LYS A 101 22.53 6.32 16.65
N PRO A 102 22.71 7.18 17.68
CA PRO A 102 21.70 8.09 18.23
C PRO A 102 21.45 9.28 17.29
N CYS A 103 20.20 9.69 17.14
CA CYS A 103 19.82 10.89 16.38
C CYS A 103 19.01 11.84 17.28
N ALA A 104 19.13 13.14 17.02
CA ALA A 104 18.31 14.13 17.69
C ALA A 104 16.83 13.97 17.29
N PHE A 105 15.92 14.16 18.23
CA PHE A 105 14.49 14.03 17.97
C PHE A 105 14.00 14.98 16.88
N GLU A 106 14.52 16.21 16.87
CA GLU A 106 14.20 17.22 15.86
C GLU A 106 14.54 16.76 14.44
N ALA A 107 15.65 16.00 14.28
CA ALA A 107 16.02 15.45 12.98
C ALA A 107 15.04 14.37 12.54
N LEU A 108 14.61 13.51 13.47
CA LEU A 108 13.61 12.48 13.22
C LEU A 108 12.24 13.11 12.89
N GLN A 109 11.78 14.04 13.71
CA GLN A 109 10.54 14.79 13.52
C GLN A 109 10.53 15.50 12.16
N GLY A 110 11.63 16.19 11.82
CA GLY A 110 11.76 16.90 10.53
C GLY A 110 11.61 15.95 9.33
N ARG A 111 12.17 14.73 9.38
CA ARG A 111 12.02 13.74 8.29
C ARG A 111 10.60 13.20 8.19
N VAL A 112 9.92 12.96 9.31
CA VAL A 112 8.51 12.55 9.29
C VAL A 112 7.64 13.67 8.72
N THR A 113 7.90 14.93 9.09
CA THR A 113 7.20 16.10 8.51
C THR A 113 7.44 16.19 7.00
N ASP A 114 8.69 16.06 6.52
CA ASP A 114 8.99 16.05 5.08
C ASP A 114 8.21 14.95 4.33
N PHE A 115 8.02 13.78 4.95
CA PHE A 115 7.23 12.70 4.36
C PHE A 115 5.74 13.05 4.33
N MET A 116 5.21 13.61 5.41
CA MET A 116 3.82 14.07 5.45
C MET A 116 3.54 15.13 4.38
N ASP A 117 4.43 16.10 4.21
CA ASP A 117 4.32 17.15 3.20
C ASP A 117 4.35 16.56 1.78
N ARG A 118 5.24 15.62 1.52
CA ARG A 118 5.28 14.92 0.23
C ARG A 118 3.99 14.16 -0.07
N LEU A 119 3.42 13.49 0.92
CA LEU A 119 2.16 12.77 0.78
C LEU A 119 0.95 13.71 0.63
N GLN A 120 1.04 14.92 1.16
CA GLN A 120 -0.01 15.94 1.03
C GLN A 120 0.10 16.74 -0.27
N THR A 121 1.30 16.96 -0.79
CA THR A 121 1.56 17.72 -2.03
C THR A 121 1.53 16.85 -3.29
N ALA A 122 1.88 15.55 -3.19
CA ALA A 122 1.52 14.60 -4.25
C ALA A 122 -0.01 14.60 -4.38
N PRO A 123 -0.62 14.33 -5.55
CA PRO A 123 -2.08 14.29 -5.65
C PRO A 123 -2.61 13.28 -4.64
N VAL A 124 -3.01 13.80 -3.47
CA VAL A 124 -3.47 13.07 -2.27
C VAL A 124 -4.55 12.04 -2.63
N ARG A 125 -5.30 12.34 -3.68
CA ARG A 125 -6.29 11.43 -4.26
C ARG A 125 -5.68 10.11 -4.73
N ALA A 126 -4.61 10.14 -5.52
CA ALA A 126 -4.04 8.92 -6.10
C ALA A 126 -3.47 7.96 -5.03
N HIS A 127 -2.83 8.49 -3.99
CA HIS A 127 -2.28 7.66 -2.91
C HIS A 127 -3.37 6.97 -2.08
N ASN A 128 -4.41 7.71 -1.68
CA ASN A 128 -5.52 7.17 -0.93
C ASN A 128 -6.37 6.20 -1.78
N GLU A 129 -6.54 6.49 -3.06
CA GLU A 129 -7.24 5.64 -4.02
C GLU A 129 -6.50 4.31 -4.21
N ASN A 130 -5.20 4.34 -4.48
CA ASN A 130 -4.37 3.14 -4.64
C ASN A 130 -4.38 2.26 -3.39
N ARG A 131 -4.34 2.88 -2.22
CA ARG A 131 -4.38 2.19 -0.94
C ARG A 131 -5.73 1.51 -0.69
N MET A 132 -6.85 2.21 -0.92
CA MET A 132 -8.18 1.63 -0.80
C MET A 132 -8.38 0.48 -1.78
N VAL A 133 -7.95 0.65 -3.03
CA VAL A 133 -7.97 -0.41 -4.03
C VAL A 133 -7.16 -1.61 -3.58
N SER A 134 -5.92 -1.40 -3.12
CA SER A 134 -5.05 -2.46 -2.61
C SER A 134 -5.71 -3.26 -1.49
N GLN A 135 -6.34 -2.58 -0.55
CA GLN A 135 -7.06 -3.21 0.58
C GLN A 135 -8.19 -4.11 0.11
N VAL A 136 -9.02 -3.62 -0.80
CA VAL A 136 -10.15 -4.38 -1.35
C VAL A 136 -9.65 -5.60 -2.14
N LEU A 137 -8.63 -5.42 -2.99
CA LEU A 137 -8.04 -6.51 -3.76
C LEU A 137 -7.48 -7.62 -2.86
N LEU A 138 -6.78 -7.26 -1.78
CA LEU A 138 -6.27 -8.23 -0.80
C LEU A 138 -7.40 -9.00 -0.13
N GLN A 139 -8.47 -8.32 0.31
CA GLN A 139 -9.65 -8.97 0.88
C GLN A 139 -10.32 -9.93 -0.10
N MET A 140 -10.31 -9.63 -1.39
CA MET A 140 -10.86 -10.47 -2.45
C MET A 140 -9.97 -11.66 -2.82
N GLY A 141 -8.79 -11.81 -2.20
CA GLY A 141 -7.86 -12.92 -2.44
C GLY A 141 -6.85 -12.70 -3.57
N PHE A 142 -6.67 -11.45 -4.02
CA PHE A 142 -5.60 -11.15 -4.97
C PHE A 142 -4.23 -11.28 -4.31
N ALA A 143 -3.31 -11.96 -4.99
CA ALA A 143 -1.94 -12.12 -4.51
C ALA A 143 -1.05 -10.96 -5.02
N PRO A 144 -0.42 -10.16 -4.13
CA PRO A 144 0.41 -9.02 -4.51
C PRO A 144 1.58 -9.35 -5.44
N LYS A 145 2.12 -10.56 -5.35
CA LYS A 145 3.22 -11.05 -6.21
C LYS A 145 2.86 -11.21 -7.69
N LEU A 146 1.58 -11.11 -8.05
CA LEU A 146 1.14 -11.19 -9.44
C LEU A 146 1.20 -9.81 -10.08
N GLY A 147 1.86 -9.67 -11.23
CA GLY A 147 1.95 -8.39 -11.95
C GLY A 147 0.59 -7.76 -12.27
N GLY A 148 -0.46 -8.56 -12.47
CA GLY A 148 -1.82 -8.06 -12.66
C GLY A 148 -2.42 -7.37 -11.43
N TYR A 149 -1.93 -7.65 -10.22
CA TYR A 149 -2.33 -6.94 -9.01
C TYR A 149 -1.87 -5.48 -9.06
N SER A 150 -0.58 -5.22 -9.28
CA SER A 150 -0.06 -3.86 -9.38
C SER A 150 -0.73 -3.06 -10.50
N TYR A 151 -0.99 -3.71 -11.64
CA TYR A 151 -1.71 -3.07 -12.73
C TYR A 151 -3.15 -2.70 -12.37
N LEU A 152 -3.85 -3.51 -11.57
CA LEU A 152 -5.19 -3.16 -11.08
C LEU A 152 -5.16 -2.01 -10.08
N VAL A 153 -4.15 -1.97 -9.20
CA VAL A 153 -3.97 -0.87 -8.24
C VAL A 153 -3.85 0.48 -8.95
N ASP A 154 -3.18 0.53 -10.10
CA ASP A 154 -3.03 1.76 -10.88
C ASP A 154 -4.20 1.99 -11.85
N ALA A 155 -4.72 0.92 -12.50
CA ALA A 155 -5.79 1.02 -13.48
C ALA A 155 -7.11 1.52 -12.89
N ILE A 156 -7.48 1.07 -11.68
CA ILE A 156 -8.78 1.38 -11.08
C ILE A 156 -8.91 2.88 -10.77
N PRO A 157 -7.93 3.53 -10.09
CA PRO A 157 -7.97 4.96 -9.87
C PRO A 157 -7.91 5.79 -11.16
N LEU A 158 -7.06 5.40 -12.12
CA LEU A 158 -6.99 6.07 -13.42
C LEU A 158 -8.35 6.05 -14.14
N TYR A 159 -9.02 4.90 -14.12
CA TYR A 159 -10.36 4.78 -14.71
C TYR A 159 -11.43 5.55 -13.93
N ALA A 160 -11.29 5.65 -12.61
CA ALA A 160 -12.21 6.42 -11.78
C ALA A 160 -12.13 7.94 -12.06
N GLN A 161 -10.96 8.45 -12.46
CA GLN A 161 -10.76 9.86 -12.84
C GLN A 161 -11.38 10.20 -14.19
N ASP A 162 -11.34 9.28 -15.16
CA ASP A 162 -11.99 9.42 -16.47
C ASP A 162 -12.68 8.12 -16.89
N PRO A 163 -13.93 7.90 -16.48
CA PRO A 163 -14.69 6.70 -16.85
C PRO A 163 -15.09 6.63 -18.33
N SER A 164 -14.86 7.70 -19.09
CA SER A 164 -15.16 7.74 -20.54
C SER A 164 -14.06 7.10 -21.39
N GLN A 165 -12.85 6.94 -20.83
CA GLN A 165 -11.70 6.37 -21.54
C GLN A 165 -11.92 4.91 -21.94
N ALA A 166 -11.42 4.52 -23.11
CA ALA A 166 -11.51 3.16 -23.60
C ALA A 166 -10.51 2.24 -22.86
N ILE A 167 -11.04 1.26 -22.09
CA ILE A 167 -10.20 0.37 -21.24
C ILE A 167 -9.10 -0.31 -22.06
N THR A 168 -9.42 -0.86 -23.24
CA THR A 168 -8.45 -1.60 -24.04
C THR A 168 -7.45 -0.71 -24.77
N LYS A 169 -7.91 0.43 -25.30
CA LYS A 169 -7.07 1.29 -26.17
C LYS A 169 -6.29 2.36 -25.41
N GLU A 170 -6.81 2.80 -24.27
CA GLU A 170 -6.28 3.94 -23.53
C GLU A 170 -5.77 3.52 -22.15
N LEU A 171 -6.63 2.95 -21.30
CA LEU A 171 -6.26 2.60 -19.93
C LEU A 171 -5.12 1.58 -19.86
N TYR A 172 -5.19 0.47 -20.62
CA TYR A 172 -4.10 -0.53 -20.58
C TYR A 172 -2.80 -0.01 -21.18
N VAL A 173 -2.86 0.93 -22.10
CA VAL A 173 -1.67 1.60 -22.64
C VAL A 173 -1.06 2.53 -21.60
N ALA A 174 -1.88 3.34 -20.92
CA ALA A 174 -1.43 4.24 -19.85
C ALA A 174 -0.77 3.46 -18.70
N VAL A 175 -1.43 2.41 -18.20
CA VAL A 175 -0.85 1.52 -17.17
C VAL A 175 0.42 0.84 -17.70
N GLY A 176 0.42 0.41 -18.94
CA GLY A 176 1.59 -0.19 -19.58
C GLY A 176 2.79 0.76 -19.60
N GLN A 177 2.58 2.04 -19.89
CA GLN A 177 3.63 3.07 -19.85
C GLN A 177 4.23 3.24 -18.45
N LEU A 178 3.40 3.25 -17.38
CA LEU A 178 3.87 3.33 -15.99
C LEU A 178 4.80 2.16 -15.62
N HIS A 179 4.56 0.98 -16.18
CA HIS A 179 5.28 -0.25 -15.84
C HIS A 179 6.29 -0.71 -16.92
N GLY A 180 6.49 0.06 -17.99
CA GLY A 180 7.37 -0.32 -19.11
C GLY A 180 6.89 -1.58 -19.85
N LYS A 181 5.55 -1.76 -20.00
CA LYS A 181 4.92 -2.92 -20.63
C LYS A 181 3.94 -2.51 -21.73
N ALA A 182 3.74 -3.39 -22.70
CA ALA A 182 2.73 -3.18 -23.73
C ALA A 182 1.30 -3.45 -23.18
N GLY A 183 0.30 -2.69 -23.64
CA GLY A 183 -1.10 -2.80 -23.20
C GLY A 183 -1.68 -4.23 -23.23
N PRO A 184 -1.47 -5.04 -24.28
CA PRO A 184 -1.93 -6.44 -24.30
C PRO A 184 -1.33 -7.33 -23.20
N LEU A 185 -0.10 -7.04 -22.75
CA LEU A 185 0.51 -7.76 -21.62
C LEU A 185 -0.13 -7.36 -20.29
N VAL A 186 -0.48 -6.08 -20.14
CA VAL A 186 -1.23 -5.57 -18.99
C VAL A 186 -2.61 -6.25 -18.93
N GLU A 187 -3.35 -6.27 -20.02
CA GLU A 187 -4.67 -6.92 -20.13
C GLU A 187 -4.59 -8.40 -19.70
N ARG A 188 -3.63 -9.14 -20.27
CA ARG A 188 -3.44 -10.55 -19.96
C ARG A 188 -3.08 -10.79 -18.48
N ALA A 189 -2.22 -9.96 -17.93
CA ALA A 189 -1.80 -10.07 -16.52
C ALA A 189 -2.97 -9.77 -15.57
N ILE A 190 -3.79 -8.74 -15.85
CA ILE A 190 -5.00 -8.42 -15.10
C ILE A 190 -5.99 -9.59 -15.16
N ARG A 191 -6.24 -10.16 -16.35
CA ARG A 191 -7.11 -11.32 -16.53
C ARG A 191 -6.66 -12.50 -15.66
N ASN A 192 -5.38 -12.81 -15.68
CA ASN A 192 -4.78 -13.87 -14.89
C ASN A 192 -4.91 -13.62 -13.36
N ALA A 193 -4.76 -12.36 -12.93
CA ALA A 193 -4.92 -12.01 -11.53
C ALA A 193 -6.36 -12.17 -11.06
N ILE A 194 -7.34 -11.72 -11.86
CA ILE A 194 -8.77 -11.91 -11.59
C ILE A 194 -9.12 -13.39 -11.55
N ASP A 195 -8.63 -14.20 -12.50
CA ASP A 195 -8.88 -15.65 -12.53
C ASP A 195 -8.40 -16.34 -11.25
N LYS A 196 -7.17 -16.04 -10.85
CA LYS A 196 -6.60 -16.65 -9.64
C LYS A 196 -7.31 -16.20 -8.37
N ALA A 197 -7.60 -14.92 -8.23
CA ALA A 197 -8.32 -14.39 -7.09
C ALA A 197 -9.75 -14.95 -7.02
N TRP A 198 -10.40 -15.10 -8.17
CA TRP A 198 -11.73 -15.71 -8.27
C TRP A 198 -11.76 -17.17 -7.79
N LEU A 199 -10.74 -17.95 -8.16
CA LEU A 199 -10.64 -19.38 -7.80
C LEU A 199 -10.23 -19.58 -6.33
N SER A 200 -9.42 -18.70 -5.77
CA SER A 200 -8.87 -18.79 -4.40
C SER A 200 -9.58 -17.93 -3.38
N GLY A 201 -10.33 -16.91 -3.82
CA GLY A 201 -10.99 -15.94 -2.96
C GLY A 201 -12.26 -16.51 -2.30
N GLU A 202 -12.63 -15.92 -1.19
CA GLU A 202 -13.81 -16.32 -0.44
C GLU A 202 -15.10 -15.82 -1.14
N PRO A 203 -16.05 -16.69 -1.51
CA PRO A 203 -17.26 -16.30 -2.23
C PRO A 203 -18.10 -15.22 -1.50
N ALA A 204 -18.09 -15.24 -0.16
CA ALA A 204 -18.79 -14.24 0.64
C ALA A 204 -18.22 -12.82 0.45
N VAL A 205 -16.91 -12.70 0.26
CA VAL A 205 -16.24 -11.42 -0.02
C VAL A 205 -16.61 -10.91 -1.41
N TRP A 206 -16.59 -11.77 -2.43
CA TRP A 206 -16.96 -11.40 -3.79
C TRP A 206 -18.40 -10.90 -3.89
N ARG A 207 -19.36 -11.51 -3.13
CA ARG A 207 -20.76 -11.07 -3.09
C ARG A 207 -20.96 -9.65 -2.59
N ARG A 208 -20.05 -9.12 -1.77
CA ARG A 208 -20.11 -7.72 -1.30
C ARG A 208 -19.89 -6.71 -2.41
N TYR A 209 -19.11 -7.09 -3.42
CA TYR A 209 -18.67 -6.17 -4.48
C TYR A 209 -19.39 -6.42 -5.80
N PHE A 210 -19.83 -7.65 -6.06
CA PHE A 210 -20.48 -8.03 -7.31
C PHE A 210 -21.87 -8.61 -7.06
N PRO A 211 -22.88 -8.21 -7.87
CA PRO A 211 -24.24 -8.73 -7.73
C PRO A 211 -24.27 -10.23 -8.01
N CYS A 212 -25.09 -10.95 -7.25
CA CYS A 212 -25.37 -12.36 -7.47
C CYS A 212 -26.24 -12.55 -8.70
N GLY A 213 -25.98 -13.62 -9.47
CA GLY A 213 -26.89 -14.12 -10.47
C GLY A 213 -28.15 -14.76 -9.85
N PRO A 214 -29.11 -15.23 -10.69
CA PRO A 214 -30.34 -15.86 -10.23
C PRO A 214 -30.11 -17.06 -9.27
N ASP A 215 -29.00 -17.77 -9.44
CA ASP A 215 -28.64 -18.95 -8.64
C ASP A 215 -27.85 -18.60 -7.37
N SER A 216 -27.85 -17.32 -6.92
CA SER A 216 -27.06 -16.80 -5.80
C SER A 216 -25.54 -16.98 -5.97
N THR A 217 -25.10 -17.26 -7.20
CA THR A 217 -23.68 -17.30 -7.55
C THR A 217 -23.26 -15.96 -8.13
N VAL A 218 -22.04 -15.52 -7.82
CA VAL A 218 -21.44 -14.35 -8.47
C VAL A 218 -20.78 -14.85 -9.75
N PRO A 219 -21.14 -14.38 -10.95
CA PRO A 219 -20.41 -14.75 -12.16
C PRO A 219 -19.01 -14.15 -12.15
N ARG A 220 -18.03 -14.86 -12.70
CA ARG A 220 -16.68 -14.32 -12.84
C ARG A 220 -16.72 -13.05 -13.71
N PRO A 221 -16.27 -11.90 -13.19
CA PRO A 221 -16.30 -10.67 -13.96
C PRO A 221 -15.27 -10.65 -15.09
N SER A 222 -15.57 -9.98 -16.19
CA SER A 222 -14.57 -9.60 -17.19
C SER A 222 -13.63 -8.52 -16.61
N ASN A 223 -12.46 -8.32 -17.23
CA ASN A 223 -11.54 -7.26 -16.80
C ASN A 223 -12.24 -5.89 -16.75
N GLY A 224 -12.99 -5.55 -17.81
CA GLY A 224 -13.71 -4.29 -17.90
C GLY A 224 -14.76 -4.14 -16.79
N SER A 225 -15.61 -5.16 -16.60
CA SER A 225 -16.62 -5.16 -15.53
C SER A 225 -15.97 -5.04 -14.16
N PHE A 226 -14.83 -5.68 -13.95
CA PHE A 226 -14.09 -5.62 -12.68
C PHE A 226 -13.57 -4.20 -12.43
N ILE A 227 -12.84 -3.63 -13.39
CA ILE A 227 -12.26 -2.28 -13.27
C ILE A 227 -13.36 -1.24 -13.07
N THR A 228 -14.42 -1.28 -13.89
CA THR A 228 -15.54 -0.33 -13.79
C THR A 228 -16.21 -0.41 -12.42
N ARG A 229 -16.49 -1.61 -11.93
CA ARG A 229 -17.14 -1.80 -10.63
C ARG A 229 -16.27 -1.29 -9.47
N MET A 230 -14.99 -1.61 -9.49
CA MET A 230 -14.06 -1.13 -8.46
C MET A 230 -13.89 0.39 -8.51
N ALA A 231 -13.81 0.99 -9.68
CA ALA A 231 -13.73 2.45 -9.84
C ALA A 231 -14.98 3.16 -9.29
N GLN A 232 -16.18 2.60 -9.52
CA GLN A 232 -17.43 3.14 -8.94
C GLN A 232 -17.40 3.10 -7.40
N LEU A 233 -16.90 2.03 -6.80
CA LEU A 233 -16.76 1.91 -5.34
C LEU A 233 -15.77 2.91 -4.78
N CYS A 234 -14.65 3.14 -5.47
CA CYS A 234 -13.69 4.17 -5.14
C CYS A 234 -14.34 5.56 -5.14
N ALA A 235 -15.03 5.92 -6.20
CA ALA A 235 -15.72 7.22 -6.31
C ALA A 235 -16.78 7.43 -5.22
N TYR A 236 -17.56 6.39 -4.89
CA TYR A 236 -18.58 6.47 -3.84
C TYR A 236 -17.99 6.63 -2.44
N SER A 237 -16.93 5.90 -2.11
CA SER A 237 -16.24 6.02 -0.82
C SER A 237 -15.64 7.41 -0.60
N MET A 238 -15.16 8.04 -1.66
CA MET A 238 -14.60 9.39 -1.61
C MET A 238 -15.68 10.46 -1.39
N ALA A 239 -16.86 10.28 -1.97
CA ALA A 239 -17.98 11.22 -1.80
C ALA A 239 -18.54 11.23 -0.36
N GLN A 240 -18.29 10.18 0.43
CA GLN A 240 -18.69 10.10 1.84
C GLN A 240 -17.67 10.71 2.81
N HIS A 241 -16.45 11.01 2.37
CA HIS A 241 -15.35 11.53 3.19
C HIS A 241 -14.91 12.94 2.77
N ALA A 242 -15.61 13.55 1.83
CA ALA A 242 -15.46 14.95 1.39
C ALA A 242 -16.51 15.84 2.08
#